data_48200ae34babee393c92788be4b5eafa
#
_entry.id   48200ae34babee393c92788be4b5eafa
#
_cell.length_a   1.000
_cell.length_b   1.000
_cell.length_c   1.000
_cell.angle_alpha   90.00
_cell.angle_beta   90.00
_cell.angle_gamma   90.00
#
_symmetry.space_group_name_H-M   'P 1'
#
loop_
_entity.id
_entity.type
_entity.pdbx_description
1 polymer ?
#
loop_
_entity_poly.entity_id
_entity_poly.type
_entity_poly.pdbx_seq_one_letter_code
_entity_poly.pdbx_strand_id
1 'polypeptide(L)'
;PAGLADDLAAAFTEKTGVEVEQFQGTTGEILARLEAEQANPVADVVILASWSDGLGMKADGQLESHTPANADKVNEGWIDDDNMLFGSSASAVGVIYNTTVIPELSADWSELADAQYKDMIAIPDPEKSGACKDFLAGMVTGMDNGEAIMQSWADNGLTVPGANKAALEAVTTGEKGILIAGVDYNAYSSMAKGEPLNIYYPASGTVVNPRPAMILKTAPNMDNAKAFVDFL
;
A
#
# COMPACT_ATOMS: atom_id res chain seq x y z
N PRO A 1 -6.35 -0.69 5.92
CA PRO A 1 -7.45 0.24 6.28
C PRO A 1 -7.49 0.43 7.80
N ALA A 2 -7.69 1.67 8.28
CA ALA A 2 -7.70 1.98 9.71
C ALA A 2 -8.68 1.09 10.50
N GLY A 3 -9.92 0.95 10.04
CA GLY A 3 -10.92 0.11 10.70
C GLY A 3 -10.50 -1.36 10.86
N LEU A 4 -9.80 -1.93 9.88
CA LEU A 4 -9.30 -3.31 10.00
C LEU A 4 -8.25 -3.43 11.11
N ALA A 5 -7.38 -2.44 11.27
CA ALA A 5 -6.38 -2.46 12.32
C ALA A 5 -7.01 -2.38 13.71
N ASP A 6 -8.04 -1.54 13.87
CA ASP A 6 -8.79 -1.40 15.12
C ASP A 6 -9.52 -2.71 15.47
N ASP A 7 -10.18 -3.35 14.49
CA ASP A 7 -10.87 -4.62 14.67
C ASP A 7 -9.93 -5.76 15.05
N LEU A 8 -8.75 -5.84 14.39
CA LEU A 8 -7.73 -6.85 14.69
C LEU A 8 -7.14 -6.66 16.09
N ALA A 9 -6.85 -5.42 16.49
CA ALA A 9 -6.35 -5.13 17.82
C ALA A 9 -7.37 -5.51 18.91
N ALA A 10 -8.64 -5.15 18.71
CA ALA A 10 -9.74 -5.50 19.63
C ALA A 10 -9.90 -7.02 19.76
N ALA A 11 -9.89 -7.74 18.63
CA ALA A 11 -10.04 -9.21 18.62
C ALA A 11 -8.83 -9.92 19.25
N PHE A 12 -7.61 -9.41 19.04
CA PHE A 12 -6.43 -9.95 19.72
C PHE A 12 -6.49 -9.74 21.23
N THR A 13 -6.87 -8.53 21.68
CA THR A 13 -7.02 -8.21 23.10
C THR A 13 -8.10 -9.08 23.74
N GLU A 14 -9.25 -9.27 23.07
CA GLU A 14 -10.32 -10.16 23.57
C GLU A 14 -9.83 -11.60 23.74
N LYS A 15 -9.03 -12.10 22.78
CA LYS A 15 -8.54 -13.48 22.77
C LYS A 15 -7.42 -13.73 23.80
N THR A 16 -6.56 -12.75 24.04
CA THR A 16 -5.28 -12.95 24.76
C THR A 16 -5.20 -12.18 26.08
N GLY A 17 -6.01 -11.14 26.26
CA GLY A 17 -5.89 -10.17 27.34
C GLY A 17 -4.76 -9.17 27.18
N VAL A 18 -4.00 -9.22 26.07
CA VAL A 18 -2.91 -8.29 25.77
C VAL A 18 -3.48 -7.05 25.08
N GLU A 19 -3.27 -5.88 25.64
CA GLU A 19 -3.67 -4.60 25.02
C GLU A 19 -2.75 -4.27 23.86
N VAL A 20 -3.33 -3.74 22.75
CA VAL A 20 -2.60 -3.33 21.57
C VAL A 20 -2.67 -1.81 21.43
N GLU A 21 -1.56 -1.14 21.62
CA GLU A 21 -1.40 0.27 21.32
C GLU A 21 -1.02 0.44 19.85
N GLN A 22 -1.68 1.36 19.13
CA GLN A 22 -1.51 1.52 17.70
C GLN A 22 -1.03 2.93 17.32
N PHE A 23 -0.12 2.97 16.37
CA PHE A 23 0.15 4.16 15.58
C PHE A 23 -0.19 3.88 14.12
N GLN A 24 -1.09 4.68 13.55
CA GLN A 24 -1.53 4.55 12.16
C GLN A 24 -1.09 5.78 11.38
N GLY A 25 -0.43 5.55 10.24
CA GLY A 25 0.10 6.60 9.37
C GLY A 25 0.38 6.10 7.95
N THR A 26 0.91 6.97 7.13
CA THR A 26 1.49 6.59 5.83
C THR A 26 2.78 5.78 6.03
N THR A 27 3.21 5.03 5.01
CA THR A 27 4.48 4.29 5.07
C THR A 27 5.64 5.21 5.47
N GLY A 28 5.74 6.39 4.87
CA GLY A 28 6.80 7.35 5.20
C GLY A 28 6.75 7.85 6.64
N GLU A 29 5.56 8.11 7.19
CA GLU A 29 5.39 8.52 8.59
C GLU A 29 5.78 7.41 9.56
N ILE A 30 5.43 6.15 9.25
CA ILE A 30 5.79 4.99 10.07
C ILE A 30 7.31 4.80 10.08
N LEU A 31 7.97 4.82 8.91
CA LEU A 31 9.42 4.66 8.82
C LEU A 31 10.17 5.80 9.53
N ALA A 32 9.72 7.05 9.36
CA ALA A 32 10.32 8.18 10.06
C ALA A 32 10.16 8.07 11.59
N ARG A 33 9.03 7.55 12.07
CA ARG A 33 8.81 7.30 13.49
C ARG A 33 9.74 6.20 14.02
N LEU A 34 9.86 5.08 13.32
CA LEU A 34 10.77 4.00 13.70
C LEU A 34 12.23 4.49 13.79
N GLU A 35 12.65 5.35 12.86
CA GLU A 35 13.97 5.98 12.90
C GLU A 35 14.14 6.88 14.13
N ALA A 36 13.15 7.70 14.44
CA ALA A 36 13.18 8.58 15.62
C ALA A 36 13.19 7.79 16.95
N GLU A 37 12.60 6.61 16.98
CA GLU A 37 12.50 5.73 18.16
C GLU A 37 13.70 4.77 18.31
N GLN A 38 14.68 4.77 17.41
CA GLN A 38 15.82 3.84 17.43
C GLN A 38 16.58 3.80 18.78
N ALA A 39 16.72 4.94 19.45
CA ALA A 39 17.41 5.02 20.74
C ALA A 39 16.59 4.46 21.91
N ASN A 40 15.29 4.44 21.80
CA ASN A 40 14.34 3.91 22.77
C ASN A 40 13.18 3.25 22.02
N PRO A 41 13.35 1.99 21.58
CA PRO A 41 12.33 1.31 20.80
C PRO A 41 11.03 1.12 21.58
N VAL A 42 9.91 1.42 20.93
CA VAL A 42 8.56 1.30 21.49
C VAL A 42 7.74 0.28 20.71
N ALA A 43 7.90 0.23 19.39
CA ALA A 43 7.12 -0.65 18.53
C ALA A 43 7.63 -2.10 18.60
N ASP A 44 6.67 -3.03 18.64
CA ASP A 44 6.93 -4.47 18.61
C ASP A 44 6.77 -5.03 17.19
N VAL A 45 5.68 -4.65 16.52
CA VAL A 45 5.29 -5.12 15.19
C VAL A 45 5.06 -3.91 14.29
N VAL A 46 5.49 -4.02 13.04
CA VAL A 46 5.20 -3.04 12.00
C VAL A 46 4.48 -3.72 10.82
N ILE A 47 3.43 -3.08 10.32
CA ILE A 47 2.71 -3.50 9.11
C ILE A 47 2.78 -2.35 8.11
N LEU A 48 3.41 -2.60 6.96
CA LEU A 48 3.59 -1.60 5.91
C LEU A 48 2.67 -1.88 4.71
N ALA A 49 2.51 -0.88 3.86
CA ALA A 49 1.82 -1.04 2.57
C ALA A 49 2.78 -1.46 1.44
N SER A 50 4.08 -1.49 1.69
CA SER A 50 5.12 -1.80 0.72
C SER A 50 5.92 -3.02 1.14
N TRP A 51 5.94 -4.02 0.26
CA TRP A 51 6.78 -5.20 0.42
C TRP A 51 8.26 -4.85 0.27
N SER A 52 8.58 -3.95 -0.66
CA SER A 52 9.96 -3.51 -0.92
C SER A 52 10.57 -2.77 0.27
N ASP A 53 9.79 -1.96 1.00
CA ASP A 53 10.26 -1.32 2.24
C ASP A 53 10.54 -2.37 3.34
N GLY A 54 9.71 -3.42 3.43
CA GLY A 54 9.96 -4.56 4.32
C GLY A 54 11.25 -5.29 3.98
N LEU A 55 11.54 -5.53 2.69
CA LEU A 55 12.80 -6.10 2.24
C LEU A 55 14.01 -5.20 2.57
N GLY A 56 13.84 -3.88 2.51
CA GLY A 56 14.85 -2.92 2.96
C GLY A 56 15.15 -3.07 4.46
N MET A 57 14.12 -3.10 5.29
CA MET A 57 14.26 -3.32 6.74
C MET A 57 14.93 -4.66 7.06
N LYS A 58 14.62 -5.71 6.30
CA LYS A 58 15.29 -7.02 6.41
C LYS A 58 16.78 -6.91 6.07
N ALA A 59 17.13 -6.27 4.97
CA ALA A 59 18.52 -6.09 4.53
C ALA A 59 19.35 -5.30 5.56
N ASP A 60 18.72 -4.33 6.24
CA ASP A 60 19.33 -3.54 7.32
C ASP A 60 19.40 -4.30 8.67
N GLY A 61 18.92 -5.55 8.72
CA GLY A 61 18.95 -6.39 9.91
C GLY A 61 18.03 -5.94 11.05
N GLN A 62 16.95 -5.24 10.73
CA GLN A 62 16.00 -4.66 11.68
C GLN A 62 14.91 -5.65 12.14
N LEU A 63 14.76 -6.78 11.45
CA LEU A 63 13.66 -7.72 11.63
C LEU A 63 14.08 -8.99 12.38
N GLU A 64 13.14 -9.52 13.15
CA GLU A 64 13.23 -10.83 13.82
C GLU A 64 12.56 -11.88 12.94
N SER A 65 13.19 -13.07 12.86
CA SER A 65 12.61 -14.23 12.18
C SER A 65 11.60 -14.93 13.08
N HIS A 66 10.44 -15.29 12.53
CA HIS A 66 9.43 -16.07 13.23
C HIS A 66 8.64 -16.89 12.21
N THR A 67 8.32 -18.14 12.52
CA THR A 67 7.42 -18.94 11.69
C THR A 67 6.02 -18.87 12.29
N PRO A 68 5.05 -18.18 11.66
CA PRO A 68 3.71 -18.07 12.22
C PRO A 68 3.04 -19.44 12.37
N ALA A 69 2.24 -19.60 13.41
CA ALA A 69 1.53 -20.85 13.69
C ALA A 69 0.54 -21.25 12.58
N ASN A 70 0.10 -20.29 11.77
CA ASN A 70 -0.83 -20.46 10.64
C ASN A 70 -0.18 -20.18 9.27
N ALA A 71 1.14 -20.35 9.17
CA ALA A 71 1.89 -20.11 7.92
C ALA A 71 1.33 -20.91 6.72
N ASP A 72 0.77 -22.10 6.96
CA ASP A 72 0.12 -22.95 5.96
C ASP A 72 -1.17 -22.36 5.36
N LYS A 73 -1.73 -21.32 5.97
CA LYS A 73 -2.94 -20.60 5.50
C LYS A 73 -2.62 -19.34 4.74
N VAL A 74 -1.38 -18.89 4.77
CA VAL A 74 -0.92 -17.72 4.03
C VAL A 74 -0.77 -18.07 2.56
N ASN A 75 -1.12 -17.17 1.65
CA ASN A 75 -0.96 -17.38 0.23
C ASN A 75 0.51 -17.68 -0.13
N GLU A 76 0.71 -18.53 -1.12
CA GLU A 76 2.04 -18.85 -1.63
C GLU A 76 2.78 -17.56 -2.05
N GLY A 77 4.03 -17.42 -1.65
CA GLY A 77 4.86 -16.24 -1.91
C GLY A 77 4.60 -15.03 -1.00
N TRP A 78 3.68 -15.15 -0.02
CA TRP A 78 3.40 -14.07 0.94
C TRP A 78 4.15 -14.24 2.28
N ILE A 79 5.03 -15.20 2.36
CA ILE A 79 6.04 -15.33 3.43
C ILE A 79 7.40 -15.33 2.73
N ASP A 80 8.33 -14.52 3.20
CA ASP A 80 9.67 -14.51 2.64
C ASP A 80 10.51 -15.71 3.14
N ASP A 81 11.57 -16.02 2.40
CA ASP A 81 12.38 -17.23 2.63
C ASP A 81 13.00 -17.32 4.04
N ASP A 82 13.18 -16.17 4.71
CA ASP A 82 13.77 -16.09 6.06
C ASP A 82 12.73 -15.96 7.18
N ASN A 83 11.44 -16.03 6.84
CA ASN A 83 10.33 -15.86 7.78
C ASN A 83 10.40 -14.54 8.58
N MET A 84 10.62 -13.43 7.88
CA MET A 84 10.69 -12.09 8.45
C MET A 84 9.56 -11.18 7.97
N LEU A 85 8.96 -11.47 6.79
CA LEU A 85 7.84 -10.75 6.20
C LEU A 85 6.65 -11.69 6.02
N PHE A 86 5.49 -11.29 6.52
CA PHE A 86 4.24 -12.06 6.44
C PHE A 86 3.14 -11.21 5.81
N GLY A 87 2.60 -11.63 4.68
CA GLY A 87 1.47 -10.97 4.04
C GLY A 87 0.19 -11.11 4.87
N SER A 88 -0.15 -10.10 5.65
CA SER A 88 -1.34 -10.08 6.52
C SER A 88 -2.63 -9.74 5.77
N SER A 89 -2.52 -9.02 4.69
CA SER A 89 -3.62 -8.61 3.80
C SER A 89 -3.03 -8.15 2.47
N ALA A 90 -3.87 -7.87 1.48
CA ALA A 90 -3.42 -7.27 0.22
C ALA A 90 -4.31 -6.10 -0.21
N SER A 91 -3.76 -5.25 -1.05
CA SER A 91 -4.49 -4.27 -1.84
C SER A 91 -3.98 -4.31 -3.27
N ALA A 92 -4.88 -4.15 -4.23
CA ALA A 92 -4.50 -3.91 -5.62
C ALA A 92 -4.46 -2.41 -5.89
N VAL A 93 -3.60 -2.01 -6.81
CA VAL A 93 -3.66 -0.67 -7.38
C VAL A 93 -4.33 -0.72 -8.74
N GLY A 94 -5.15 0.26 -9.04
CA GLY A 94 -5.88 0.35 -10.30
C GLY A 94 -5.89 1.76 -10.84
N VAL A 95 -6.65 1.94 -11.89
CA VAL A 95 -7.00 3.26 -12.43
C VAL A 95 -8.33 3.67 -11.85
N ILE A 96 -8.33 4.71 -11.02
CA ILE A 96 -9.53 5.33 -10.47
C ILE A 96 -9.85 6.55 -11.32
N TYR A 97 -11.11 6.75 -11.67
CA TYR A 97 -11.51 7.91 -12.46
C TYR A 97 -12.82 8.51 -11.98
N ASN A 98 -12.99 9.81 -12.23
CA ASN A 98 -14.20 10.53 -11.91
C ASN A 98 -15.21 10.38 -13.04
N THR A 99 -16.35 9.75 -12.77
CA THR A 99 -17.39 9.43 -13.77
C THR A 99 -18.15 10.65 -14.28
N THR A 100 -18.05 11.80 -13.59
CA THR A 100 -18.62 13.07 -14.10
C THR A 100 -17.69 13.80 -15.07
N VAL A 101 -16.37 13.53 -14.98
CA VAL A 101 -15.35 14.10 -15.88
C VAL A 101 -15.13 13.17 -17.07
N ILE A 102 -15.03 11.87 -16.82
CA ILE A 102 -14.85 10.83 -17.84
C ILE A 102 -15.92 9.77 -17.57
N PRO A 103 -17.03 9.74 -18.35
CA PRO A 103 -18.15 8.84 -18.09
C PRO A 103 -17.78 7.34 -18.13
N GLU A 104 -16.82 6.97 -18.98
CA GLU A 104 -16.32 5.61 -19.13
C GLU A 104 -14.84 5.63 -19.48
N LEU A 105 -14.05 4.81 -18.80
CA LEU A 105 -12.61 4.67 -19.01
C LEU A 105 -12.22 3.19 -18.87
N SER A 106 -11.46 2.68 -19.85
CA SER A 106 -10.92 1.32 -19.88
C SER A 106 -9.55 1.22 -20.56
N ALA A 107 -8.85 2.36 -20.65
CA ALA A 107 -7.55 2.48 -21.30
C ALA A 107 -6.48 1.64 -20.58
N ASP A 108 -5.61 0.98 -21.34
CA ASP A 108 -4.45 0.33 -20.74
C ASP A 108 -3.36 1.35 -20.35
N TRP A 109 -2.36 0.92 -19.59
CA TRP A 109 -1.34 1.81 -19.02
C TRP A 109 -0.70 2.73 -20.08
N SER A 110 -0.34 2.22 -21.25
CA SER A 110 0.25 3.00 -22.33
C SER A 110 -0.74 3.99 -22.98
N GLU A 111 -2.03 3.63 -23.04
CA GLU A 111 -3.08 4.43 -23.66
C GLU A 111 -3.47 5.64 -22.80
N LEU A 112 -3.18 5.60 -21.49
CA LEU A 112 -3.38 6.75 -20.60
C LEU A 112 -2.47 7.95 -20.94
N ALA A 113 -1.46 7.77 -21.80
CA ALA A 113 -0.64 8.86 -22.34
C ALA A 113 -1.28 9.59 -23.54
N ASP A 114 -2.45 9.15 -24.02
CA ASP A 114 -3.15 9.80 -25.14
C ASP A 114 -3.45 11.26 -24.83
N ALA A 115 -3.36 12.11 -25.87
CA ALA A 115 -3.56 13.55 -25.76
C ALA A 115 -4.93 13.96 -25.18
N GLN A 116 -5.95 13.10 -25.30
CA GLN A 116 -7.28 13.33 -24.69
C GLN A 116 -7.24 13.36 -23.16
N TYR A 117 -6.23 12.73 -22.52
CA TYR A 117 -6.05 12.70 -21.06
C TYR A 117 -5.00 13.70 -20.57
N LYS A 118 -4.56 14.62 -21.46
CA LYS A 118 -3.56 15.61 -21.11
C LYS A 118 -3.99 16.44 -19.90
N ASP A 119 -3.07 16.61 -18.95
CA ASP A 119 -3.25 17.33 -17.68
C ASP A 119 -4.34 16.76 -16.75
N MET A 120 -4.91 15.57 -17.07
CA MET A 120 -6.01 14.97 -16.32
C MET A 120 -5.53 13.91 -15.30
N ILE A 121 -4.27 13.54 -15.31
CA ILE A 121 -3.75 12.40 -14.53
C ILE A 121 -3.09 12.87 -13.25
N ALA A 122 -3.39 12.16 -12.16
CA ALA A 122 -2.68 12.24 -10.89
C ALA A 122 -2.07 10.87 -10.54
N ILE A 123 -1.01 10.89 -9.73
CA ILE A 123 -0.42 9.71 -9.09
C ILE A 123 -0.10 10.06 -7.63
N PRO A 124 -0.22 9.12 -6.67
CA PRO A 124 0.24 9.35 -5.31
C PRO A 124 1.76 9.56 -5.25
N ASP A 125 2.21 10.35 -4.28
CA ASP A 125 3.62 10.56 -4.01
C ASP A 125 4.27 9.24 -3.54
N PRO A 126 5.24 8.66 -4.29
CA PRO A 126 5.86 7.38 -3.94
C PRO A 126 6.70 7.44 -2.66
N GLU A 127 7.14 8.63 -2.21
CA GLU A 127 7.83 8.78 -0.93
C GLU A 127 6.87 8.63 0.26
N LYS A 128 5.56 8.83 0.03
CA LYS A 128 4.50 8.77 1.06
C LYS A 128 3.57 7.57 0.91
N SER A 129 3.56 6.94 -0.27
CA SER A 129 2.71 5.80 -0.60
C SER A 129 3.54 4.59 -0.99
N GLY A 130 3.65 3.62 -0.06
CA GLY A 130 4.31 2.34 -0.34
C GLY A 130 3.66 1.58 -1.51
N ALA A 131 2.33 1.61 -1.62
CA ALA A 131 1.64 0.98 -2.75
C ALA A 131 2.00 1.62 -4.11
N CYS A 132 2.17 2.94 -4.15
CA CYS A 132 2.64 3.64 -5.35
C CYS A 132 4.10 3.29 -5.66
N LYS A 133 4.96 3.23 -4.66
CA LYS A 133 6.36 2.80 -4.82
C LYS A 133 6.44 1.41 -5.45
N ASP A 134 5.71 0.45 -4.89
CA ASP A 134 5.69 -0.93 -5.40
C ASP A 134 5.06 -1.01 -6.79
N PHE A 135 4.05 -0.19 -7.10
CA PHE A 135 3.50 -0.08 -8.45
C PHE A 135 4.55 0.41 -9.46
N LEU A 136 5.28 1.48 -9.14
CA LEU A 136 6.34 1.99 -10.03
C LEU A 136 7.46 0.97 -10.23
N ALA A 137 7.85 0.25 -9.18
CA ALA A 137 8.79 -0.86 -9.28
C ALA A 137 8.26 -1.97 -10.19
N GLY A 138 6.97 -2.32 -10.05
CA GLY A 138 6.29 -3.30 -10.91
C GLY A 138 6.23 -2.87 -12.38
N MET A 139 6.05 -1.59 -12.66
CA MET A 139 6.11 -1.05 -14.02
C MET A 139 7.50 -1.25 -14.64
N VAL A 140 8.57 -1.00 -13.88
CA VAL A 140 9.96 -1.17 -14.36
C VAL A 140 10.32 -2.64 -14.57
N THR A 141 9.90 -3.52 -13.66
CA THR A 141 10.37 -4.92 -13.65
C THR A 141 9.44 -5.90 -14.35
N GLY A 142 8.16 -5.57 -14.43
CA GLY A 142 7.11 -6.48 -14.90
C GLY A 142 6.47 -6.10 -16.24
N MET A 143 6.75 -4.90 -16.76
CA MET A 143 6.17 -4.46 -18.04
C MET A 143 7.23 -4.15 -19.07
N ASP A 144 7.01 -4.61 -20.29
CA ASP A 144 7.79 -4.18 -21.44
C ASP A 144 7.62 -2.65 -21.63
N ASN A 145 8.74 -1.93 -21.70
CA ASN A 145 8.76 -0.46 -21.83
C ASN A 145 8.11 0.31 -20.67
N GLY A 146 8.01 -0.25 -19.46
CA GLY A 146 7.36 0.41 -18.32
C GLY A 146 7.92 1.80 -18.01
N GLU A 147 9.26 1.99 -18.08
CA GLU A 147 9.88 3.32 -17.90
C GLU A 147 9.42 4.32 -18.98
N ALA A 148 9.33 3.90 -20.24
CA ALA A 148 8.86 4.77 -21.33
C ALA A 148 7.38 5.13 -21.16
N ILE A 149 6.55 4.19 -20.68
CA ILE A 149 5.14 4.46 -20.36
C ILE A 149 5.05 5.50 -19.24
N MET A 150 5.79 5.35 -18.16
CA MET A 150 5.80 6.32 -17.06
C MET A 150 6.28 7.71 -17.50
N GLN A 151 7.33 7.76 -18.35
CA GLN A 151 7.79 9.02 -18.93
C GLN A 151 6.69 9.67 -19.78
N SER A 152 5.93 8.89 -20.56
CA SER A 152 4.85 9.41 -21.37
C SER A 152 3.70 10.04 -20.55
N TRP A 153 3.40 9.49 -19.35
CA TRP A 153 2.45 10.13 -18.44
C TRP A 153 2.98 11.45 -17.90
N ALA A 154 4.28 11.52 -17.56
CA ALA A 154 4.92 12.75 -17.12
C ALA A 154 4.87 13.83 -18.21
N ASP A 155 5.19 13.46 -19.45
CA ASP A 155 5.13 14.36 -20.63
C ASP A 155 3.68 14.82 -20.93
N ASN A 156 2.69 14.01 -20.55
CA ASN A 156 1.27 14.32 -20.69
C ASN A 156 0.68 15.15 -19.52
N GLY A 157 1.53 15.65 -18.63
CA GLY A 157 1.12 16.56 -17.55
C GLY A 157 0.60 15.86 -16.28
N LEU A 158 1.11 14.66 -16.00
CA LEU A 158 0.88 13.95 -14.72
C LEU A 158 1.28 14.83 -13.53
N THR A 159 0.47 14.81 -12.47
CA THR A 159 0.71 15.56 -11.24
C THR A 159 0.80 14.64 -10.03
N VAL A 160 1.51 15.08 -8.99
CA VAL A 160 1.72 14.36 -7.72
C VAL A 160 1.15 15.20 -6.56
N PRO A 161 -0.16 15.14 -6.27
CA PRO A 161 -0.79 16.00 -5.26
C PRO A 161 -0.34 15.70 -3.82
N GLY A 162 0.16 14.49 -3.54
CA GLY A 162 0.59 14.06 -2.23
C GLY A 162 0.33 12.57 -1.99
N ALA A 163 0.14 12.15 -0.72
CA ALA A 163 -0.18 10.77 -0.36
C ALA A 163 -1.52 10.32 -0.97
N ASN A 164 -1.84 9.02 -0.84
CA ASN A 164 -3.05 8.39 -1.44
C ASN A 164 -4.34 9.21 -1.23
N LYS A 165 -4.53 9.80 -0.05
CA LYS A 165 -5.74 10.59 0.23
C LYS A 165 -5.81 11.86 -0.62
N ALA A 166 -4.72 12.63 -0.68
CA ALA A 166 -4.67 13.87 -1.46
C ALA A 166 -4.80 13.60 -2.97
N ALA A 167 -4.17 12.53 -3.46
CA ALA A 167 -4.27 12.13 -4.85
C ALA A 167 -5.69 11.68 -5.23
N LEU A 168 -6.38 10.94 -4.35
CA LEU A 168 -7.78 10.55 -4.54
C LEU A 168 -8.71 11.77 -4.48
N GLU A 169 -8.48 12.71 -3.55
CA GLU A 169 -9.28 13.93 -3.42
C GLU A 169 -9.24 14.79 -4.68
N ALA A 170 -8.07 14.93 -5.32
CA ALA A 170 -7.95 15.65 -6.59
C ALA A 170 -8.85 15.05 -7.69
N VAL A 171 -9.05 13.73 -7.71
CA VAL A 171 -9.94 13.06 -8.66
C VAL A 171 -11.40 13.11 -8.19
N THR A 172 -11.66 12.91 -6.89
CA THR A 172 -13.02 12.99 -6.35
C THR A 172 -13.67 14.35 -6.61
N THR A 173 -12.89 15.44 -6.46
CA THR A 173 -13.36 16.81 -6.69
C THR A 173 -13.46 17.18 -8.17
N GLY A 174 -12.92 16.36 -9.07
CA GLY A 174 -12.87 16.62 -10.50
C GLY A 174 -11.75 17.60 -10.92
N GLU A 175 -10.83 17.97 -10.04
CA GLU A 175 -9.62 18.71 -10.40
C GLU A 175 -8.77 17.91 -11.38
N LYS A 176 -8.71 16.59 -11.15
CA LYS A 176 -8.16 15.60 -12.08
C LYS A 176 -9.23 14.58 -12.47
N GLY A 177 -9.09 14.02 -13.66
CA GLY A 177 -10.03 13.01 -14.15
C GLY A 177 -9.63 11.59 -13.76
N ILE A 178 -8.33 11.33 -13.59
CA ILE A 178 -7.73 10.00 -13.52
C ILE A 178 -6.69 9.96 -12.38
N LEU A 179 -6.75 8.91 -11.56
CA LEU A 179 -5.70 8.54 -10.61
C LEU A 179 -5.11 7.20 -11.03
N ILE A 180 -3.85 7.19 -11.45
CA ILE A 180 -3.09 5.95 -11.63
C ILE A 180 -2.44 5.52 -10.30
N ALA A 181 -2.11 4.23 -10.16
CA ALA A 181 -1.67 3.65 -8.88
C ALA A 181 -2.67 3.91 -7.73
N GLY A 182 -3.94 4.05 -8.04
CA GLY A 182 -5.01 4.26 -7.07
C GLY A 182 -5.27 2.99 -6.26
N VAL A 183 -5.25 3.09 -4.93
CA VAL A 183 -5.46 1.94 -4.05
C VAL A 183 -6.95 1.59 -3.97
N ASP A 184 -7.29 0.35 -4.28
CA ASP A 184 -8.63 -0.17 -4.49
C ASP A 184 -9.60 0.08 -3.32
N TYR A 185 -9.23 -0.23 -2.08
CA TYR A 185 -10.11 -0.05 -0.92
C TYR A 185 -10.48 1.42 -0.67
N ASN A 186 -9.64 2.38 -1.07
CA ASN A 186 -9.97 3.80 -0.98
C ASN A 186 -11.07 4.16 -2.00
N ALA A 187 -10.93 3.67 -3.24
CA ALA A 187 -11.95 3.85 -4.27
C ALA A 187 -13.28 3.25 -3.84
N TYR A 188 -13.30 1.98 -3.42
CA TYR A 188 -14.53 1.32 -2.98
C TYR A 188 -15.17 2.01 -1.78
N SER A 189 -14.37 2.52 -0.84
CA SER A 189 -14.90 3.28 0.30
C SER A 189 -15.56 4.59 -0.13
N SER A 190 -14.97 5.30 -1.10
CA SER A 190 -15.52 6.53 -1.66
C SER A 190 -16.79 6.26 -2.49
N MET A 191 -16.77 5.24 -3.33
CA MET A 191 -17.93 4.81 -4.12
C MET A 191 -19.11 4.41 -3.20
N ALA A 192 -18.84 3.72 -2.09
CA ALA A 192 -19.88 3.36 -1.10
C ALA A 192 -20.52 4.58 -0.42
N LYS A 193 -19.82 5.73 -0.38
CA LYS A 193 -20.35 7.02 0.10
C LYS A 193 -21.09 7.81 -0.98
N GLY A 194 -21.18 7.28 -2.19
CA GLY A 194 -21.85 7.92 -3.33
C GLY A 194 -20.98 8.94 -4.08
N GLU A 195 -19.68 8.93 -3.88
CA GLU A 195 -18.78 9.79 -4.67
C GLU A 195 -18.74 9.30 -6.14
N PRO A 196 -18.60 10.21 -7.11
CA PRO A 196 -18.70 9.89 -8.54
C PRO A 196 -17.40 9.27 -9.07
N LEU A 197 -16.99 8.18 -8.48
CA LEU A 197 -15.77 7.45 -8.83
C LEU A 197 -16.09 6.07 -9.39
N ASN A 198 -15.18 5.58 -10.21
CA ASN A 198 -15.10 4.18 -10.59
C ASN A 198 -13.65 3.73 -10.62
N ILE A 199 -13.41 2.41 -10.58
CA ILE A 199 -12.09 1.81 -10.63
C ILE A 199 -12.10 0.65 -11.62
N TYR A 200 -11.00 0.48 -12.35
CA TYR A 200 -10.75 -0.72 -13.14
C TYR A 200 -9.26 -1.09 -13.07
N TYR A 201 -8.97 -2.31 -13.51
CA TYR A 201 -7.62 -2.83 -13.59
C TYR A 201 -7.27 -3.06 -15.07
N PRO A 202 -6.21 -2.41 -15.61
CA PRO A 202 -5.80 -2.57 -16.99
C PRO A 202 -5.54 -4.02 -17.39
N ALA A 203 -5.82 -4.35 -18.64
CA ALA A 203 -5.74 -5.71 -19.16
C ALA A 203 -4.32 -6.28 -19.16
N SER A 204 -3.30 -5.42 -19.29
CA SER A 204 -1.89 -5.82 -19.20
C SER A 204 -1.45 -6.22 -17.79
N GLY A 205 -2.34 -6.10 -16.79
CA GLY A 205 -2.10 -6.46 -15.41
C GLY A 205 -1.85 -5.27 -14.49
N THR A 206 -1.79 -5.55 -13.21
CA THR A 206 -1.50 -4.55 -12.17
C THR A 206 -0.74 -5.17 -11.00
N VAL A 207 -0.29 -4.31 -10.10
CA VAL A 207 0.41 -4.74 -8.89
C VAL A 207 -0.59 -5.02 -7.76
N VAL A 208 -0.47 -6.19 -7.16
CA VAL A 208 -1.11 -6.56 -5.91
C VAL A 208 -0.05 -6.49 -4.82
N ASN A 209 -0.30 -5.65 -3.81
CA ASN A 209 0.62 -5.42 -2.71
C ASN A 209 0.22 -6.25 -1.49
N PRO A 210 0.88 -7.37 -1.19
CA PRO A 210 0.79 -7.98 0.13
C PRO A 210 1.33 -7.00 1.16
N ARG A 211 0.62 -6.83 2.26
CA ARG A 211 1.04 -5.95 3.36
C ARG A 211 1.89 -6.76 4.32
N PRO A 212 3.22 -6.56 4.36
CA PRO A 212 4.05 -7.30 5.26
C PRO A 212 3.78 -6.88 6.71
N ALA A 213 3.42 -7.85 7.55
CA ALA A 213 3.55 -7.77 8.99
C ALA A 213 4.95 -8.28 9.34
N MET A 214 5.66 -7.56 10.20
CA MET A 214 7.05 -7.83 10.54
C MET A 214 7.27 -7.58 12.02
N ILE A 215 8.04 -8.45 12.68
CA ILE A 215 8.46 -8.27 14.05
C ILE A 215 9.78 -7.50 14.07
N LEU A 216 9.85 -6.43 14.85
CA LEU A 216 11.08 -5.67 14.99
C LEU A 216 12.06 -6.44 15.90
N LYS A 217 13.32 -6.48 15.50
CA LYS A 217 14.39 -7.13 16.31
C LYS A 217 14.58 -6.47 17.69
N THR A 218 14.20 -5.20 17.77
CA THR A 218 14.25 -4.39 19.00
C THR A 218 12.94 -4.39 19.77
N ALA A 219 11.97 -5.26 19.42
CA ALA A 219 10.67 -5.33 20.07
C ALA A 219 10.79 -5.47 21.60
N PRO A 220 10.28 -4.51 22.39
CA PRO A 220 10.33 -4.62 23.85
C PRO A 220 9.46 -5.76 24.40
N ASN A 221 8.42 -6.18 23.66
CA ASN A 221 7.48 -7.24 24.05
C ASN A 221 7.52 -8.40 23.05
N MET A 222 8.69 -8.99 22.82
CA MET A 222 8.94 -9.99 21.77
C MET A 222 7.93 -11.15 21.76
N ASP A 223 7.58 -11.73 22.93
CA ASP A 223 6.64 -12.85 23.00
C ASP A 223 5.22 -12.43 22.57
N ASN A 224 4.79 -11.22 22.94
CA ASN A 224 3.51 -10.66 22.52
C ASN A 224 3.53 -10.33 21.02
N ALA A 225 4.65 -9.84 20.48
CA ALA A 225 4.83 -9.60 19.07
C ALA A 225 4.66 -10.89 18.25
N LYS A 226 5.29 -11.99 18.67
CA LYS A 226 5.14 -13.31 18.04
C LYS A 226 3.70 -13.81 18.13
N ALA A 227 3.07 -13.69 19.30
CA ALA A 227 1.67 -14.07 19.48
C ALA A 227 0.71 -13.26 18.61
N PHE A 228 1.01 -11.96 18.37
CA PHE A 228 0.21 -11.12 17.47
C PHE A 228 0.35 -11.53 16.01
N VAL A 229 1.57 -11.85 15.56
CA VAL A 229 1.80 -12.36 14.20
C VAL A 229 1.16 -13.74 14.00
N ASP A 230 1.18 -14.61 15.00
CA ASP A 230 0.46 -15.90 14.98
C ASP A 230 -1.07 -15.74 14.95
N PHE A 231 -1.58 -14.61 15.40
CA PHE A 231 -3.00 -14.31 15.40
C PHE A 231 -3.49 -13.76 14.04
N LEU A 232 -2.66 -12.99 13.33
CA LEU A 232 -2.99 -12.40 12.02
C LEU A 232 -3.25 -13.47 10.96
#